data_25b4023936d208f9d66e641d5f064b34
#
_entry.id   25b4023936d208f9d66e641d5f064b34
#
_cell.length_a   1.000
_cell.length_b   1.000
_cell.length_c   1.000
_cell.angle_alpha   90.00
_cell.angle_beta   90.00
_cell.angle_gamma   90.00
#
_symmetry.space_group_name_H-M   'P 1'
#
loop_
_entity.id
_entity.type
_entity.pdbx_description
1 polymer ?
#
loop_
_entity_poly.entity_id
_entity_poly.type
_entity_poly.pdbx_seq_one_letter_code
_entity_poly.pdbx_strand_id
1 'polypeptide(L)'
;ECSMRPIELGDMVSFDTDLIGPYGYCSDMSRAWVCGEEPNDEQRRLYAKAYEQIEHNISVLKAGMTFREVSEKCWQIPDEFLANRYTTLIHGVGLADEYPNIIHCEDFDDKGYDGLIEVGMTLCVESVIGSEGGRECVKLEEQIIMTETGVERQSSYPYAIEML
;
A
#
# COMPACT_ATOMS: atom_id res chain seq x y z
N GLU A 1 9.25 -9.04 6.22
CA GLU A 1 9.70 -9.17 7.63
C GLU A 1 11.13 -8.71 7.81
N CYS A 2 11.45 -8.13 8.96
CA CYS A 2 12.81 -7.74 9.30
C CYS A 2 13.71 -8.99 9.34
N SER A 3 14.94 -8.85 8.85
CA SER A 3 15.94 -9.90 8.89
C SER A 3 17.26 -9.38 9.47
N MET A 4 18.19 -10.28 9.77
CA MET A 4 19.55 -9.92 10.20
C MET A 4 20.51 -9.73 9.01
N ARG A 5 20.01 -9.78 7.78
CA ARG A 5 20.82 -9.52 6.58
C ARG A 5 21.23 -8.04 6.55
N PRO A 6 22.54 -7.73 6.46
CA PRO A 6 22.95 -6.36 6.23
C PRO A 6 22.42 -5.82 4.90
N ILE A 7 22.05 -4.55 4.88
CA ILE A 7 21.72 -3.85 3.64
C ILE A 7 23.01 -3.61 2.86
N GLU A 8 22.99 -3.97 1.58
CA GLU A 8 24.14 -3.83 0.67
C GLU A 8 23.83 -2.79 -0.43
N LEU A 9 24.86 -2.33 -1.12
CA LEU A 9 24.70 -1.42 -2.25
C LEU A 9 23.85 -2.08 -3.34
N GLY A 10 22.89 -1.33 -3.89
CA GLY A 10 21.95 -1.81 -4.90
C GLY A 10 20.74 -2.56 -4.35
N ASP A 11 20.65 -2.82 -3.04
CA ASP A 11 19.45 -3.43 -2.45
C ASP A 11 18.24 -2.49 -2.54
N MET A 12 17.08 -3.04 -2.85
CA MET A 12 15.79 -2.39 -2.63
C MET A 12 15.50 -2.39 -1.12
N VAL A 13 15.31 -1.23 -0.55
CA VAL A 13 14.97 -1.05 0.87
C VAL A 13 13.57 -0.47 0.96
N SER A 14 12.63 -1.26 1.44
CA SER A 14 11.29 -0.79 1.81
C SER A 14 11.28 -0.52 3.31
N PHE A 15 10.83 0.66 3.71
CA PHE A 15 10.67 1.06 5.10
C PHE A 15 9.19 1.23 5.40
N ASP A 16 8.73 0.46 6.36
CA ASP A 16 7.37 0.44 6.85
C ASP A 16 7.34 0.99 8.27
N THR A 17 6.36 1.83 8.59
CA THR A 17 6.46 2.60 9.84
C THR A 17 5.72 2.00 11.02
N ASP A 18 4.52 1.48 10.88
CA ASP A 18 3.69 0.87 11.96
C ASP A 18 3.89 1.54 13.33
N LEU A 19 3.84 2.86 13.38
CA LEU A 19 4.21 3.62 14.57
C LEU A 19 3.01 3.86 15.47
N ILE A 20 3.22 3.73 16.78
CA ILE A 20 2.25 4.18 17.78
C ILE A 20 2.65 5.57 18.26
N GLY A 21 1.81 6.54 17.92
CA GLY A 21 2.01 7.94 18.25
C GLY A 21 1.39 8.34 19.61
N PRO A 22 1.29 9.65 19.88
CA PRO A 22 0.67 10.17 21.10
C PRO A 22 -0.75 9.66 21.28
N TYR A 23 -1.12 9.37 22.54
CA TYR A 23 -2.44 8.86 22.94
C TYR A 23 -2.81 7.49 22.40
N GLY A 24 -1.84 6.74 21.83
CA GLY A 24 -2.05 5.40 21.30
C GLY A 24 -2.62 5.36 19.86
N TYR A 25 -2.60 6.48 19.15
CA TYR A 25 -2.96 6.51 17.74
C TYR A 25 -1.83 5.97 16.88
N CYS A 26 -2.16 5.00 16.02
CA CYS A 26 -1.23 4.46 15.03
C CYS A 26 -1.08 5.40 13.84
N SER A 27 0.07 5.32 13.21
CA SER A 27 0.37 5.95 11.92
C SER A 27 1.16 4.96 11.08
N ASP A 28 0.75 4.80 9.85
CA ASP A 28 1.34 3.83 8.94
C ASP A 28 1.61 4.43 7.57
N MET A 29 2.79 4.17 7.06
CA MET A 29 3.25 4.67 5.76
C MET A 29 4.50 3.93 5.32
N SER A 30 4.53 3.47 4.08
CA SER A 30 5.73 2.85 3.51
C SER A 30 6.33 3.66 2.37
N ARG A 31 7.67 3.68 2.32
CA ARG A 31 8.46 4.18 1.20
C ARG A 31 9.58 3.21 0.87
N ALA A 32 10.06 3.26 -0.37
CA ALA A 32 11.13 2.38 -0.83
C ALA A 32 12.20 3.17 -1.61
N TRP A 33 13.44 2.72 -1.50
CA TRP A 33 14.62 3.30 -2.15
C TRP A 33 15.60 2.22 -2.54
N VAL A 34 16.54 2.56 -3.43
CA VAL A 34 17.73 1.72 -3.68
C VAL A 34 18.90 2.22 -2.86
N CYS A 35 19.58 1.32 -2.17
CA CYS A 35 20.70 1.65 -1.29
C CYS A 35 21.93 2.05 -2.10
N GLY A 36 22.27 3.35 -2.08
CA GLY A 36 23.55 3.89 -2.51
C GLY A 36 23.93 3.74 -3.98
N GLU A 37 23.05 3.23 -4.82
CA GLU A 37 23.22 3.07 -6.27
C GLU A 37 22.00 3.59 -7.04
N GLU A 38 22.18 3.80 -8.34
CA GLU A 38 21.04 4.07 -9.24
C GLU A 38 20.18 2.82 -9.39
N PRO A 39 18.84 2.96 -9.37
CA PRO A 39 17.95 1.83 -9.57
C PRO A 39 18.11 1.22 -10.96
N ASN A 40 18.10 -0.10 -11.02
CA ASN A 40 18.08 -0.84 -12.28
C ASN A 40 16.68 -0.86 -12.92
N ASP A 41 16.57 -1.34 -14.16
CA ASP A 41 15.31 -1.33 -14.92
C ASP A 41 14.19 -2.14 -14.23
N GLU A 42 14.51 -3.25 -13.57
CA GLU A 42 13.53 -4.07 -12.85
C GLU A 42 13.03 -3.34 -11.58
N GLN A 43 13.92 -2.74 -10.81
CA GLN A 43 13.55 -1.95 -9.63
C GLN A 43 12.66 -0.77 -10.01
N ARG A 44 12.97 -0.05 -11.09
CA ARG A 44 12.12 1.02 -11.62
C ARG A 44 10.76 0.49 -12.06
N ARG A 45 10.71 -0.63 -12.77
CA ARG A 45 9.47 -1.26 -13.24
C ARG A 45 8.55 -1.62 -12.07
N LEU A 46 9.09 -2.30 -11.05
CA LEU A 46 8.32 -2.69 -9.86
C LEU A 46 7.83 -1.47 -9.08
N TYR A 47 8.69 -0.47 -8.91
CA TYR A 47 8.33 0.77 -8.22
C TYR A 47 7.22 1.52 -8.94
N ALA A 48 7.33 1.66 -10.26
CA ALA A 48 6.30 2.33 -11.07
C ALA A 48 4.95 1.60 -10.97
N LYS A 49 4.94 0.26 -10.91
CA LYS A 49 3.71 -0.53 -10.73
C LYS A 49 3.11 -0.40 -9.34
N ALA A 50 3.95 -0.38 -8.30
CA ALA A 50 3.48 -0.12 -6.94
C ALA A 50 2.89 1.29 -6.82
N TYR A 51 3.54 2.29 -7.39
CA TYR A 51 3.04 3.67 -7.43
C TYR A 51 1.73 3.78 -8.22
N GLU A 52 1.63 3.14 -9.40
CA GLU A 52 0.40 3.07 -10.20
C GLU A 52 -0.76 2.50 -9.40
N GLN A 53 -0.55 1.41 -8.66
CA GLN A 53 -1.57 0.79 -7.81
C GLN A 53 -2.05 1.75 -6.71
N ILE A 54 -1.14 2.40 -5.97
CA ILE A 54 -1.47 3.39 -4.94
C ILE A 54 -2.31 4.53 -5.51
N GLU A 55 -1.84 5.16 -6.59
CA GLU A 55 -2.53 6.31 -7.20
C GLU A 55 -3.92 5.92 -7.73
N HIS A 56 -4.02 4.77 -8.39
CA HIS A 56 -5.30 4.26 -8.87
C HIS A 56 -6.26 4.00 -7.70
N ASN A 57 -5.82 3.27 -6.67
CA ASN A 57 -6.66 2.88 -5.55
C ASN A 57 -7.15 4.12 -4.78
N ILE A 58 -6.30 5.12 -4.55
CA ILE A 58 -6.71 6.40 -3.96
C ILE A 58 -7.77 7.09 -4.85
N SER A 59 -7.58 7.09 -6.17
CA SER A 59 -8.44 7.81 -7.10
C SER A 59 -9.87 7.28 -7.18
N VAL A 60 -10.08 6.00 -6.90
CA VAL A 60 -11.40 5.37 -6.97
C VAL A 60 -12.18 5.42 -5.66
N LEU A 61 -11.52 5.73 -4.54
CA LEU A 61 -12.14 5.77 -3.21
C LEU A 61 -13.17 6.89 -3.08
N LYS A 62 -14.34 6.54 -2.55
CA LYS A 62 -15.41 7.49 -2.22
C LYS A 62 -16.17 7.03 -0.98
N ALA A 63 -16.58 7.97 -0.15
CA ALA A 63 -17.50 7.67 0.94
C ALA A 63 -18.82 7.09 0.42
N GLY A 64 -19.36 6.11 1.14
CA GLY A 64 -20.57 5.38 0.79
C GLY A 64 -20.34 4.14 -0.06
N MET A 65 -19.13 3.88 -0.55
CA MET A 65 -18.81 2.61 -1.22
C MET A 65 -18.76 1.47 -0.22
N THR A 66 -19.27 0.30 -0.63
CA THR A 66 -19.04 -0.93 0.12
C THR A 66 -17.59 -1.41 -0.05
N PHE A 67 -17.08 -2.20 0.90
CA PHE A 67 -15.73 -2.79 0.78
C PHE A 67 -15.60 -3.65 -0.47
N ARG A 68 -16.67 -4.37 -0.85
CA ARG A 68 -16.72 -5.14 -2.11
C ARG A 68 -16.57 -4.24 -3.34
N GLU A 69 -17.32 -3.14 -3.42
CA GLU A 69 -17.19 -2.18 -4.52
C GLU A 69 -15.80 -1.56 -4.61
N VAL A 70 -15.15 -1.30 -3.46
CA VAL A 70 -13.76 -0.83 -3.41
C VAL A 70 -12.84 -1.91 -3.98
N SER A 71 -12.90 -3.13 -3.46
CA SER A 71 -12.10 -4.27 -3.90
C SER A 71 -12.20 -4.50 -5.42
N GLU A 72 -13.42 -4.45 -5.98
CA GLU A 72 -13.66 -4.62 -7.42
C GLU A 72 -13.15 -3.46 -8.28
N LYS A 73 -13.09 -2.24 -7.75
CA LYS A 73 -12.62 -1.05 -8.47
C LYS A 73 -11.14 -0.75 -8.30
N CYS A 74 -10.51 -1.31 -7.29
CA CYS A 74 -9.08 -1.20 -7.11
C CYS A 74 -8.30 -1.76 -8.29
N TRP A 75 -7.07 -1.34 -8.42
CA TRP A 75 -6.16 -1.80 -9.46
C TRP A 75 -6.02 -3.32 -9.42
N GLN A 76 -6.36 -3.96 -10.54
CA GLN A 76 -6.30 -5.42 -10.64
C GLN A 76 -4.85 -5.83 -10.85
N ILE A 77 -4.34 -6.62 -9.91
CA ILE A 77 -2.95 -7.04 -9.92
C ILE A 77 -2.67 -8.00 -11.09
N PRO A 78 -1.66 -7.75 -11.94
CA PRO A 78 -1.26 -8.68 -12.99
C PRO A 78 -0.79 -10.04 -12.45
N ASP A 79 -1.01 -11.11 -13.22
CA ASP A 79 -0.69 -12.48 -12.86
C ASP A 79 0.76 -12.66 -12.39
N GLU A 80 1.72 -11.94 -13.01
CA GLU A 80 3.14 -12.01 -12.66
C GLU A 80 3.46 -11.57 -11.24
N PHE A 81 2.56 -10.81 -10.57
CA PHE A 81 2.74 -10.32 -9.19
C PHE A 81 1.86 -11.04 -8.18
N LEU A 82 0.87 -11.82 -8.62
CA LEU A 82 -0.13 -12.46 -7.74
C LEU A 82 0.50 -13.29 -6.62
N ALA A 83 1.57 -14.03 -6.92
CA ALA A 83 2.21 -14.91 -5.95
C ALA A 83 2.86 -14.16 -4.76
N ASN A 84 3.26 -12.92 -4.99
CA ASN A 84 3.98 -12.10 -4.00
C ASN A 84 3.15 -10.93 -3.49
N ARG A 85 1.84 -10.84 -3.85
CA ARG A 85 0.99 -9.75 -3.37
C ARG A 85 0.79 -9.80 -1.86
N TYR A 86 0.65 -8.64 -1.26
CA TYR A 86 0.08 -8.55 0.07
C TYR A 86 -1.44 -8.80 -0.01
N THR A 87 -2.01 -9.40 1.03
CA THR A 87 -3.44 -9.78 1.00
C THR A 87 -4.33 -8.55 1.06
N THR A 88 -3.90 -7.51 1.77
CA THR A 88 -4.62 -6.27 1.99
C THR A 88 -4.34 -5.26 0.88
N LEU A 89 -5.37 -4.56 0.43
CA LEU A 89 -5.29 -3.40 -0.45
C LEU A 89 -5.38 -2.08 0.34
N ILE A 90 -6.26 -2.09 1.35
CA ILE A 90 -6.58 -0.91 2.15
C ILE A 90 -6.96 -1.39 3.54
N HIS A 91 -6.41 -0.77 4.56
CA HIS A 91 -6.81 -1.03 5.94
C HIS A 91 -7.05 0.24 6.74
N GLY A 92 -7.74 0.12 7.86
CA GLY A 92 -7.94 1.20 8.82
C GLY A 92 -6.72 1.42 9.69
N VAL A 93 -6.46 2.68 10.04
CA VAL A 93 -5.39 3.08 10.96
C VAL A 93 -5.92 4.12 11.95
N GLY A 94 -5.54 4.00 13.22
CA GLY A 94 -6.00 4.92 14.26
C GLY A 94 -5.78 4.32 15.65
N LEU A 95 -6.83 4.10 16.44
CA LEU A 95 -6.71 3.39 17.73
C LEU A 95 -6.51 1.88 17.58
N ALA A 96 -6.71 1.36 16.38
CA ALA A 96 -6.31 0.03 15.96
C ALA A 96 -5.58 0.17 14.63
N ASP A 97 -4.73 -0.78 14.34
CA ASP A 97 -4.11 -0.95 13.04
C ASP A 97 -4.72 -2.15 12.32
N GLU A 98 -4.64 -2.21 11.00
CA GLU A 98 -5.15 -3.31 10.15
C GLU A 98 -6.69 -3.52 10.17
N TYR A 99 -7.48 -2.62 10.75
CA TYR A 99 -8.93 -2.76 10.78
C TYR A 99 -9.65 -1.41 10.55
N PRO A 100 -10.66 -1.36 9.66
CA PRO A 100 -11.15 -2.43 8.77
C PRO A 100 -10.11 -2.84 7.73
N ASN A 101 -10.30 -4.02 7.12
CA ASN A 101 -9.39 -4.56 6.12
C ASN A 101 -10.14 -4.83 4.82
N ILE A 102 -9.68 -4.28 3.70
CA ILE A 102 -10.24 -4.47 2.36
C ILE A 102 -9.19 -5.20 1.52
N ILE A 103 -9.55 -6.38 1.07
CA ILE A 103 -8.65 -7.31 0.39
C ILE A 103 -8.88 -7.33 -1.12
N HIS A 104 -7.99 -7.98 -1.86
CA HIS A 104 -8.12 -8.18 -3.30
C HIS A 104 -9.42 -8.89 -3.68
N CYS A 105 -10.00 -8.53 -4.84
CA CYS A 105 -11.29 -9.07 -5.27
C CYS A 105 -11.27 -10.58 -5.50
N GLU A 106 -10.12 -11.14 -5.86
CA GLU A 106 -9.93 -12.59 -6.03
C GLU A 106 -10.09 -13.36 -4.72
N ASP A 107 -9.81 -12.74 -3.59
CA ASP A 107 -9.90 -13.34 -2.26
C ASP A 107 -11.19 -12.95 -1.52
N PHE A 108 -11.98 -11.99 -2.06
CA PHE A 108 -13.05 -11.33 -1.31
C PHE A 108 -14.18 -12.28 -0.90
N ASP A 109 -14.55 -13.25 -1.74
CA ASP A 109 -15.63 -14.19 -1.42
C ASP A 109 -15.27 -15.16 -0.29
N ASP A 110 -13.98 -15.46 -0.12
CA ASP A 110 -13.50 -16.36 0.94
C ASP A 110 -13.18 -15.65 2.25
N LYS A 111 -12.61 -14.44 2.19
CA LYS A 111 -12.00 -13.75 3.33
C LYS A 111 -12.52 -12.34 3.56
N GLY A 112 -13.21 -11.76 2.56
CA GLY A 112 -13.78 -10.43 2.68
C GLY A 112 -14.99 -10.39 3.59
N TYR A 113 -15.38 -9.19 3.99
CA TYR A 113 -16.59 -8.94 4.76
C TYR A 113 -17.20 -7.61 4.35
N ASP A 114 -18.51 -7.46 4.58
CA ASP A 114 -19.23 -6.24 4.23
C ASP A 114 -18.94 -5.11 5.22
N GLY A 115 -18.80 -3.93 4.67
CA GLY A 115 -18.65 -2.68 5.38
C GLY A 115 -18.81 -1.51 4.42
N LEU A 116 -18.78 -0.31 4.95
CA LEU A 116 -18.89 0.92 4.18
C LEU A 116 -17.70 1.82 4.44
N ILE A 117 -17.23 2.50 3.40
CA ILE A 117 -16.31 3.63 3.54
C ILE A 117 -17.11 4.83 4.05
N GLU A 118 -16.75 5.37 5.20
CA GLU A 118 -17.41 6.50 5.82
C GLU A 118 -16.51 7.74 5.85
N VAL A 119 -17.12 8.92 5.81
CA VAL A 119 -16.39 10.18 6.04
C VAL A 119 -15.78 10.19 7.43
N GLY A 120 -14.53 10.61 7.53
CA GLY A 120 -13.76 10.62 8.77
C GLY A 120 -12.94 9.37 9.02
N MET A 121 -13.10 8.31 8.22
CA MET A 121 -12.19 7.17 8.30
C MET A 121 -10.78 7.57 7.90
N THR A 122 -9.80 7.16 8.70
CA THR A 122 -8.38 7.17 8.35
C THR A 122 -8.00 5.79 7.87
N LEU A 123 -7.43 5.71 6.68
CA LEU A 123 -7.11 4.47 5.99
C LEU A 123 -5.68 4.51 5.46
N CYS A 124 -5.04 3.36 5.37
CA CYS A 124 -3.81 3.16 4.63
C CYS A 124 -4.11 2.45 3.32
N VAL A 125 -3.58 2.97 2.23
CA VAL A 125 -3.65 2.37 0.90
C VAL A 125 -2.27 1.83 0.58
N GLU A 126 -2.16 0.51 0.40
CA GLU A 126 -0.86 -0.14 0.29
C GLU A 126 -0.70 -0.97 -0.98
N SER A 127 0.55 -1.23 -1.32
CA SER A 127 0.98 -1.97 -2.49
C SER A 127 2.24 -2.75 -2.19
N VAL A 128 2.24 -4.03 -2.53
CA VAL A 128 3.43 -4.89 -2.52
C VAL A 128 3.56 -5.52 -3.90
N ILE A 129 4.56 -5.10 -4.65
CA ILE A 129 4.81 -5.56 -6.03
C ILE A 129 6.17 -6.25 -6.12
N GLY A 130 6.14 -7.53 -6.49
CA GLY A 130 7.33 -8.34 -6.74
C GLY A 130 7.00 -9.47 -7.69
N SER A 131 7.82 -9.69 -8.72
CA SER A 131 7.61 -10.75 -9.70
C SER A 131 7.76 -12.14 -9.08
N GLU A 132 6.95 -13.10 -9.51
CA GLU A 132 7.09 -14.50 -9.09
C GLU A 132 8.50 -15.01 -9.43
N GLY A 133 9.20 -15.57 -8.43
CA GLY A 133 10.59 -16.01 -8.57
C GLY A 133 11.62 -14.87 -8.71
N GLY A 134 11.18 -13.62 -8.66
CA GLY A 134 12.05 -12.44 -8.65
C GLY A 134 12.82 -12.29 -7.33
N ARG A 135 13.83 -11.43 -7.34
CA ARG A 135 14.65 -11.11 -6.14
C ARG A 135 14.25 -9.84 -5.44
N GLU A 136 13.51 -8.98 -6.13
CA GLU A 136 13.15 -7.64 -5.69
C GLU A 136 11.65 -7.56 -5.38
N CYS A 137 11.32 -6.75 -4.41
CA CYS A 137 9.95 -6.41 -4.06
C CYS A 137 9.91 -4.94 -3.61
N VAL A 138 8.86 -4.25 -4.01
CA VAL A 138 8.61 -2.85 -3.60
C VAL A 138 7.35 -2.81 -2.75
N LYS A 139 7.43 -2.28 -1.53
CA LYS A 139 6.28 -1.88 -0.72
C LYS A 139 6.17 -0.37 -0.72
N LEU A 140 4.98 0.14 -1.07
CA LEU A 140 4.59 1.54 -0.93
C LEU A 140 3.25 1.61 -0.19
N GLU A 141 3.04 2.67 0.57
CA GLU A 141 1.82 2.88 1.32
C GLU A 141 1.59 4.35 1.59
N GLU A 142 0.31 4.74 1.62
CA GLU A 142 -0.12 6.11 1.86
C GLU A 142 -1.26 6.16 2.86
N GLN A 143 -1.06 6.88 3.96
CA GLN A 143 -2.13 7.16 4.92
C GLN A 143 -3.00 8.30 4.43
N ILE A 144 -4.31 8.10 4.46
CA ILE A 144 -5.32 9.02 3.95
C ILE A 144 -6.46 9.24 4.95
N ILE A 145 -7.18 10.34 4.78
CA ILE A 145 -8.47 10.59 5.44
C ILE A 145 -9.57 10.66 4.39
N MET A 146 -10.69 10.01 4.66
CA MET A 146 -11.90 10.13 3.83
C MET A 146 -12.66 11.40 4.21
N THR A 147 -12.88 12.29 3.24
CA THR A 147 -13.65 13.53 3.41
C THR A 147 -14.96 13.50 2.63
N GLU A 148 -15.83 14.48 2.85
CA GLU A 148 -17.07 14.63 2.06
C GLU A 148 -16.81 14.85 0.55
N THR A 149 -15.64 15.39 0.20
CA THR A 149 -15.29 15.77 -1.18
C THR A 149 -14.28 14.83 -1.84
N GLY A 150 -13.80 13.81 -1.11
CA GLY A 150 -12.84 12.82 -1.61
C GLY A 150 -11.79 12.45 -0.57
N VAL A 151 -10.59 12.19 -1.03
CA VAL A 151 -9.46 11.71 -0.21
C VAL A 151 -8.49 12.83 0.08
N GLU A 152 -8.02 12.93 1.31
CA GLU A 152 -6.93 13.80 1.76
C GLU A 152 -5.75 12.96 2.25
N ARG A 153 -4.55 13.15 1.67
CA ARG A 153 -3.33 12.47 2.09
C ARG A 153 -2.80 13.08 3.39
N GLN A 154 -2.36 12.23 4.30
CA GLN A 154 -1.84 12.66 5.59
C GLN A 154 -0.32 12.78 5.61
N SER A 155 0.38 12.09 4.72
CA SER A 155 1.82 12.19 4.60
C SER A 155 2.25 13.28 3.63
N SER A 156 3.28 14.03 4.01
CA SER A 156 4.01 14.95 3.12
C SER A 156 5.36 14.38 2.66
N TYR A 157 5.74 13.19 3.13
CA TYR A 157 6.99 12.58 2.71
C TYR A 157 6.90 12.09 1.25
N PRO A 158 7.78 12.56 0.36
CA PRO A 158 7.64 12.30 -1.06
C PRO A 158 7.93 10.84 -1.44
N TYR A 159 7.37 10.42 -2.58
CA TYR A 159 7.85 9.24 -3.27
C TYR A 159 9.23 9.50 -3.90
N ALA A 160 10.00 8.45 -4.13
CA ALA A 160 11.30 8.52 -4.81
C ALA A 160 11.07 8.71 -6.32
N ILE A 161 11.00 9.97 -6.78
CA ILE A 161 10.68 10.32 -8.17
C ILE A 161 11.71 9.74 -9.15
N GLU A 162 12.96 9.58 -8.73
CA GLU A 162 14.03 8.95 -9.50
C GLU A 162 13.78 7.47 -9.82
N MET A 163 12.78 6.87 -9.16
CA MET A 163 12.34 5.49 -9.40
C MET A 163 11.21 5.40 -10.44
N LEU A 164 10.62 6.52 -10.85
CA LEU A 164 9.48 6.58 -11.78
C LEU A 164 9.86 6.77 -13.25
#